data_761f96fa97bde7c455d10e44d22e4877
#
_entry.id   761f96fa97bde7c455d10e44d22e4877
#
_cell.length_a   1.000
_cell.length_b   1.000
_cell.length_c   1.000
_cell.angle_alpha   90.00
_cell.angle_beta   90.00
_cell.angle_gamma   90.00
#
_symmetry.space_group_name_H-M   'P 1'
#
loop_
_entity.id
_entity.type
_entity.pdbx_description
1 polymer ?
#
loop_
_entity_poly.entity_id
_entity_poly.type
_entity_poly.pdbx_seq_one_letter_code
_entity_poly.pdbx_strand_id
1 'polypeptide(L)'
;TAYGSVLERFSTNKRFILNLTTLNRMPIDPQVKDLIGDFTSLSLITVDNRGDKTFSQRATDINKTLFEVLDNHLYTGMEVAREKTRLGTGDKFLMPYVFTSSVGLINNEQTGAMKGKYRGGISQTPQVFIDCQVMDGEWGLIVNWDVRNDIFPQGLPERMFELFSDRIKELASSAEKWNDSCLIAVKETEKYSDEKNYKTLPEHLIHENILKSAEMYPDKIAVVDNENTWSYSELMKRASAVAEELRKKKVERGSYIAVVMPKSAWQVAAVLGILSEGCAYVPIDAQQAKNR
;
A
#
# COMPACT_ATOMS: atom_id res chain seq x y z
N THR A 1 15.24 10.85 -4.86
CA THR A 1 15.32 12.14 -5.57
C THR A 1 14.54 12.08 -6.88
N ALA A 2 14.88 11.23 -7.85
CA ALA A 2 14.21 11.17 -9.17
C ALA A 2 12.69 10.97 -9.07
N TYR A 3 12.22 10.05 -8.22
CA TYR A 3 10.79 9.85 -7.96
C TYR A 3 10.13 11.13 -7.43
N GLY A 4 10.77 11.79 -6.45
CA GLY A 4 10.27 13.06 -5.90
C GLY A 4 10.22 14.19 -6.92
N SER A 5 11.15 14.24 -7.89
CA SER A 5 11.13 15.25 -8.96
C SER A 5 9.97 15.04 -9.94
N VAL A 6 9.62 13.78 -10.23
CA VAL A 6 8.45 13.46 -11.06
C VAL A 6 7.16 13.83 -10.33
N LEU A 7 7.02 13.43 -9.06
CA LEU A 7 5.83 13.79 -8.27
C LEU A 7 5.65 15.31 -8.17
N GLU A 8 6.74 16.05 -7.94
CA GLU A 8 6.70 17.52 -7.89
C GLU A 8 6.18 18.13 -9.19
N ARG A 9 6.60 17.60 -10.33
CA ARG A 9 6.20 18.12 -11.65
C ARG A 9 4.69 18.11 -11.85
N PHE A 10 4.00 17.11 -11.31
CA PHE A 10 2.55 16.94 -11.44
C PHE A 10 1.78 17.32 -10.17
N SER A 11 2.45 17.98 -9.21
CA SER A 11 1.85 18.45 -7.97
C SER A 11 1.82 19.97 -7.91
N THR A 12 0.78 20.52 -7.29
CA THR A 12 0.73 21.95 -6.95
C THR A 12 1.66 22.29 -5.78
N ASN A 13 1.99 21.28 -4.95
CA ASN A 13 2.85 21.44 -3.80
C ASN A 13 4.28 20.99 -4.11
N LYS A 14 5.23 21.88 -3.95
CA LYS A 14 6.67 21.58 -4.09
C LYS A 14 7.28 20.94 -2.85
N ARG A 15 6.55 20.87 -1.77
CA ARG A 15 6.96 20.22 -0.53
C ARG A 15 5.90 19.21 -0.10
N PHE A 16 6.29 17.95 0.03
CA PHE A 16 5.40 16.86 0.38
C PHE A 16 6.11 15.77 1.17
N ILE A 17 5.36 14.82 1.68
CA ILE A 17 5.88 13.67 2.43
C ILE A 17 5.89 12.45 1.53
N LEU A 18 7.02 11.73 1.50
CA LEU A 18 7.11 10.36 1.01
C LEU A 18 7.08 9.40 2.19
N ASN A 19 6.31 8.34 2.03
CA ASN A 19 6.29 7.21 2.93
C ASN A 19 7.33 6.19 2.47
N LEU A 20 8.33 5.93 3.31
CA LEU A 20 9.34 4.91 3.06
C LEU A 20 8.96 3.61 3.75
N THR A 21 8.99 2.53 3.00
CA THR A 21 8.97 1.19 3.59
C THR A 21 10.35 0.88 4.14
N THR A 22 10.42 0.64 5.45
CA THR A 22 11.66 0.31 6.16
C THR A 22 11.53 -1.03 6.87
N LEU A 23 12.64 -1.69 7.15
CA LEU A 23 12.67 -2.91 7.94
C LEU A 23 13.13 -2.56 9.35
N ASN A 24 12.26 -2.77 10.34
CA ASN A 24 12.58 -2.57 11.74
C ASN A 24 13.08 -3.87 12.38
N ARG A 25 14.08 -4.50 11.76
CA ARG A 25 14.74 -5.71 12.25
C ARG A 25 16.03 -5.33 12.96
N MET A 26 15.91 -4.91 14.22
CA MET A 26 17.06 -4.51 15.02
C MET A 26 17.90 -5.73 15.41
N PRO A 27 19.23 -5.68 15.19
CA PRO A 27 20.15 -6.80 15.52
C PRO A 27 20.46 -6.83 17.02
N ILE A 28 19.44 -6.88 17.87
CA ILE A 28 19.56 -6.93 19.33
C ILE A 28 20.04 -8.29 19.85
N ASP A 29 19.88 -9.33 19.05
CA ASP A 29 20.32 -10.68 19.31
C ASP A 29 20.74 -11.35 17.99
N PRO A 30 21.79 -12.19 17.97
CA PRO A 30 22.24 -12.89 16.77
C PRO A 30 21.15 -13.73 16.08
N GLN A 31 20.16 -14.23 16.81
CA GLN A 31 19.06 -15.03 16.26
C GLN A 31 17.99 -14.21 15.53
N VAL A 32 17.98 -12.87 15.70
CA VAL A 32 16.98 -12.00 15.06
C VAL A 32 17.01 -12.11 13.54
N LYS A 33 18.17 -12.36 12.95
CA LYS A 33 18.34 -12.56 11.50
C LYS A 33 17.61 -13.81 10.99
N ASP A 34 17.42 -14.81 11.83
CA ASP A 34 16.84 -16.11 11.50
C ASP A 34 15.33 -16.16 11.80
N LEU A 35 14.76 -15.12 12.42
CA LEU A 35 13.34 -15.01 12.68
C LEU A 35 12.55 -14.79 11.40
N ILE A 36 11.52 -15.61 11.20
CA ILE A 36 10.53 -15.41 10.14
C ILE A 36 9.39 -14.57 10.70
N GLY A 37 9.08 -13.47 10.04
CA GLY A 37 8.02 -12.56 10.46
C GLY A 37 8.00 -11.28 9.64
N ASP A 38 6.93 -10.50 9.81
CA ASP A 38 6.81 -9.17 9.22
C ASP A 38 7.51 -8.15 10.13
N PHE A 39 8.59 -7.60 9.63
CA PHE A 39 9.36 -6.51 10.26
C PHE A 39 9.18 -5.18 9.53
N THR A 40 8.20 -5.11 8.64
CA THR A 40 7.92 -3.91 7.87
C THR A 40 7.50 -2.78 8.78
N SER A 41 8.14 -1.65 8.62
CA SER A 41 7.82 -0.39 9.28
C SER A 41 7.73 0.72 8.25
N LEU A 42 7.23 1.85 8.67
CA LEU A 42 7.06 3.03 7.84
C LEU A 42 7.86 4.19 8.42
N SER A 43 8.59 4.87 7.55
CA SER A 43 9.31 6.10 7.89
C SER A 43 8.87 7.22 6.96
N LEU A 44 8.73 8.42 7.49
CA LEU A 44 8.26 9.57 6.73
C LEU A 44 9.41 10.51 6.42
N ILE A 45 9.66 10.77 5.14
CA ILE A 45 10.63 11.77 4.72
C ILE A 45 9.94 12.97 4.08
N THR A 46 10.40 14.15 4.40
CA THR A 46 10.00 15.37 3.71
C THR A 46 10.85 15.53 2.45
N VAL A 47 10.19 15.62 1.31
CA VAL A 47 10.80 16.04 0.05
C VAL A 47 10.50 17.53 -0.14
N ASP A 48 11.52 18.35 -0.18
CA ASP A 48 11.40 19.79 -0.42
C ASP A 48 12.06 20.17 -1.74
N ASN A 49 11.23 20.36 -2.74
CA ASN A 49 11.66 20.70 -4.10
C ASN A 49 11.61 22.21 -4.38
N ARG A 50 11.50 23.05 -3.37
CA ARG A 50 11.55 24.50 -3.52
C ARG A 50 12.97 24.98 -3.82
N GLY A 51 13.06 26.09 -4.53
CA GLY A 51 14.34 26.68 -4.94
C GLY A 51 14.99 25.96 -6.13
N ASP A 52 15.92 26.63 -6.74
CA ASP A 52 16.65 26.14 -7.91
C ASP A 52 17.92 25.41 -7.43
N LYS A 53 17.84 24.08 -7.39
CA LYS A 53 18.93 23.18 -6.97
C LYS A 53 19.22 22.17 -8.07
N THR A 54 20.50 21.80 -8.16
CA THR A 54 20.89 20.67 -9.02
C THR A 54 20.37 19.33 -8.45
N PHE A 55 20.36 18.32 -9.30
CA PHE A 55 19.96 16.97 -8.86
C PHE A 55 20.88 16.47 -7.73
N SER A 56 22.18 16.70 -7.84
CA SER A 56 23.17 16.30 -6.80
C SER A 56 22.88 16.99 -5.46
N GLN A 57 22.60 18.29 -5.47
CA GLN A 57 22.28 19.02 -4.24
C GLN A 57 21.01 18.49 -3.59
N ARG A 58 19.94 18.22 -4.37
CA ARG A 58 18.71 17.62 -3.82
C ARG A 58 18.92 16.21 -3.33
N ALA A 59 19.72 15.43 -4.04
CA ALA A 59 20.06 14.07 -3.59
C ALA A 59 20.79 14.11 -2.23
N THR A 60 21.68 15.06 -2.03
CA THR A 60 22.37 15.27 -0.76
C THR A 60 21.40 15.66 0.35
N ASP A 61 20.49 16.60 0.09
CA ASP A 61 19.48 17.02 1.07
C ASP A 61 18.56 15.86 1.48
N ILE A 62 18.07 15.11 0.50
CA ILE A 62 17.20 13.95 0.77
C ILE A 62 17.96 12.86 1.53
N ASN A 63 19.22 12.61 1.17
CA ASN A 63 20.06 11.63 1.85
C ASN A 63 20.28 12.03 3.32
N LYS A 64 20.54 13.31 3.60
CA LYS A 64 20.65 13.81 4.96
C LYS A 64 19.37 13.57 5.77
N THR A 65 18.22 13.96 5.21
CA THR A 65 16.91 13.75 5.84
C THR A 65 16.62 12.25 6.04
N LEU A 66 17.02 11.41 5.09
CA LEU A 66 16.87 9.95 5.21
C LEU A 66 17.64 9.41 6.41
N PHE A 67 18.91 9.78 6.56
CA PHE A 67 19.72 9.32 7.69
C PHE A 67 19.18 9.83 9.03
N GLU A 68 18.75 11.09 9.11
CA GLU A 68 18.11 11.63 10.32
C GLU A 68 16.85 10.83 10.71
N VAL A 69 16.06 10.42 9.73
CA VAL A 69 14.85 9.60 9.96
C VAL A 69 15.22 8.17 10.37
N LEU A 70 16.22 7.57 9.72
CA LEU A 70 16.69 6.22 10.07
C LEU A 70 17.32 6.14 11.45
N ASP A 71 18.02 7.17 11.89
CA ASP A 71 18.57 7.26 13.25
C ASP A 71 17.48 7.33 14.32
N ASN A 72 16.29 7.83 13.95
CA ASN A 72 15.11 7.94 14.81
C ASN A 72 14.03 6.90 14.50
N HIS A 73 14.37 5.77 13.89
CA HIS A 73 13.44 4.75 13.38
C HIS A 73 12.55 4.08 14.44
N LEU A 74 12.86 4.24 15.73
CA LEU A 74 12.00 3.76 16.82
C LEU A 74 10.68 4.52 16.91
N TYR A 75 10.61 5.76 16.41
CA TYR A 75 9.39 6.52 16.28
C TYR A 75 8.92 6.47 14.82
N THR A 76 8.03 5.54 14.55
CA THR A 76 7.62 5.17 13.18
C THR A 76 6.65 6.18 12.56
N GLY A 77 6.47 6.11 11.24
CA GLY A 77 5.47 6.91 10.54
C GLY A 77 4.03 6.65 11.01
N MET A 78 3.74 5.47 11.55
CA MET A 78 2.44 5.14 12.13
C MET A 78 2.18 5.91 13.43
N GLU A 79 3.19 6.09 14.25
CA GLU A 79 3.09 6.88 15.49
C GLU A 79 2.90 8.36 15.18
N VAL A 80 3.62 8.87 14.17
CA VAL A 80 3.39 10.23 13.65
C VAL A 80 1.94 10.40 13.18
N ALA A 81 1.41 9.45 12.41
CA ALA A 81 0.04 9.50 11.92
C ALA A 81 -0.99 9.47 13.05
N ARG A 82 -0.78 8.61 14.07
CA ARG A 82 -1.65 8.54 15.25
C ARG A 82 -1.64 9.84 16.03
N GLU A 83 -0.47 10.42 16.27
CA GLU A 83 -0.34 11.67 17.01
C GLU A 83 -1.00 12.84 16.26
N LYS A 84 -0.83 12.93 14.96
CA LYS A 84 -1.53 13.90 14.11
C LYS A 84 -3.05 13.77 14.19
N THR A 85 -3.56 12.55 14.17
CA THR A 85 -5.00 12.28 14.31
C THR A 85 -5.49 12.68 15.70
N ARG A 86 -4.72 12.39 16.76
CA ARG A 86 -5.04 12.76 18.14
C ARG A 86 -5.12 14.27 18.35
N LEU A 87 -4.23 15.02 17.69
CA LEU A 87 -4.19 16.49 17.77
C LEU A 87 -5.34 17.18 17.00
N GLY A 88 -6.21 16.41 16.35
CA GLY A 88 -7.44 16.94 15.75
C GLY A 88 -7.21 17.96 14.63
N THR A 89 -6.10 17.85 13.90
CA THR A 89 -5.78 18.76 12.78
C THR A 89 -6.69 18.57 11.56
N GLY A 90 -7.88 18.00 11.75
CA GLY A 90 -9.04 17.99 10.83
C GLY A 90 -8.87 17.32 9.47
N ASP A 91 -7.70 17.34 8.90
CA ASP A 91 -7.42 16.73 7.61
C ASP A 91 -6.98 15.28 7.80
N LYS A 92 -7.56 14.37 7.02
CA LYS A 92 -7.08 12.99 6.94
C LYS A 92 -5.61 13.03 6.56
N PHE A 93 -4.74 12.55 7.46
CA PHE A 93 -3.32 12.45 7.19
C PHE A 93 -3.08 11.35 6.16
N LEU A 94 -3.09 11.72 4.88
CA LEU A 94 -2.84 10.82 3.76
C LEU A 94 -1.34 10.78 3.46
N MET A 95 -0.82 9.57 3.29
CA MET A 95 0.55 9.30 2.82
C MET A 95 0.49 8.51 1.52
N PRO A 96 0.02 9.15 0.43
CA PRO A 96 -0.40 8.43 -0.78
C PRO A 96 0.75 7.96 -1.66
N TYR A 97 1.96 8.46 -1.43
CA TYR A 97 3.12 8.12 -2.22
C TYR A 97 4.11 7.34 -1.39
N VAL A 98 4.37 6.11 -1.82
CA VAL A 98 5.27 5.17 -1.14
C VAL A 98 6.52 4.96 -1.98
N PHE A 99 7.64 4.78 -1.32
CA PHE A 99 8.89 4.33 -1.92
C PHE A 99 9.42 3.14 -1.14
N THR A 100 9.56 2.03 -1.84
CA THR A 100 10.08 0.78 -1.29
C THR A 100 11.37 0.41 -2.01
N SER A 101 12.46 0.25 -1.28
CA SER A 101 13.73 -0.19 -1.84
C SER A 101 14.20 -1.46 -1.15
N SER A 102 14.46 -2.49 -1.93
CA SER A 102 15.14 -3.71 -1.49
C SER A 102 16.51 -3.87 -2.14
N VAL A 103 17.06 -2.78 -2.68
CA VAL A 103 18.40 -2.78 -3.30
C VAL A 103 19.44 -3.10 -2.24
N GLY A 104 20.31 -4.08 -2.53
CA GLY A 104 21.35 -4.55 -1.62
C GLY A 104 20.87 -5.45 -0.48
N LEU A 105 19.57 -5.73 -0.36
CA LEU A 105 19.02 -6.62 0.67
C LEU A 105 19.11 -8.11 0.27
N ILE A 106 19.16 -8.39 -1.02
CA ILE A 106 19.22 -9.76 -1.55
C ILE A 106 20.68 -10.05 -1.94
N ASN A 107 21.46 -10.61 -1.05
CA ASN A 107 22.76 -11.16 -1.41
C ASN A 107 22.56 -12.47 -2.17
N ASN A 108 22.98 -12.51 -3.43
CA ASN A 108 22.91 -13.69 -4.30
C ASN A 108 23.59 -14.94 -3.71
N GLU A 109 24.50 -14.77 -2.77
CA GLU A 109 25.18 -15.87 -2.06
C GLU A 109 24.30 -16.55 -1.01
N GLN A 110 23.32 -15.84 -0.43
CA GLN A 110 22.43 -16.38 0.62
C GLN A 110 21.13 -16.96 0.05
N THR A 111 20.79 -16.67 -1.20
CA THR A 111 19.55 -17.17 -1.84
C THR A 111 19.71 -18.51 -2.55
N GLY A 112 20.77 -19.26 -2.26
CA GLY A 112 21.02 -20.57 -2.86
C GLY A 112 19.89 -21.61 -2.75
N ALA A 113 18.87 -21.33 -1.93
CA ALA A 113 17.69 -22.18 -1.74
C ALA A 113 16.47 -21.76 -2.58
N MET A 114 16.35 -20.50 -3.01
CA MET A 114 15.23 -20.02 -3.83
C MET A 114 15.66 -19.70 -5.26
N LYS A 115 15.72 -20.71 -6.10
CA LYS A 115 15.95 -20.57 -7.55
C LYS A 115 14.65 -20.18 -8.27
N GLY A 116 14.11 -19.03 -7.96
CA GLY A 116 12.94 -18.46 -8.65
C GLY A 116 13.33 -17.28 -9.54
N LYS A 117 12.65 -17.10 -10.68
CA LYS A 117 12.71 -15.87 -11.46
C LYS A 117 11.54 -14.99 -11.05
N TYR A 118 11.82 -13.72 -10.73
CA TYR A 118 10.76 -12.74 -10.53
C TYR A 118 9.90 -12.63 -11.80
N ARG A 119 8.59 -12.80 -11.64
CA ARG A 119 7.62 -12.75 -12.74
C ARG A 119 6.70 -11.54 -12.68
N GLY A 120 6.64 -10.90 -11.53
CA GLY A 120 5.78 -9.76 -11.27
C GLY A 120 5.18 -9.86 -9.88
N GLY A 121 4.63 -8.75 -9.42
CA GLY A 121 3.89 -8.63 -8.18
C GLY A 121 2.92 -7.47 -8.30
N ILE A 122 1.93 -7.45 -7.46
CA ILE A 122 1.02 -6.34 -7.28
C ILE A 122 0.80 -6.15 -5.79
N SER A 123 0.84 -4.90 -5.33
CA SER A 123 0.47 -4.55 -3.98
C SER A 123 -0.76 -3.64 -3.98
N GLN A 124 -1.62 -3.80 -2.98
CA GLN A 124 -2.77 -2.95 -2.76
C GLN A 124 -2.81 -2.54 -1.30
N THR A 125 -2.21 -1.39 -1.02
CA THR A 125 -2.26 -0.80 0.32
C THR A 125 -3.32 0.29 0.34
N PRO A 126 -4.28 0.25 1.28
CA PRO A 126 -5.28 1.31 1.41
C PRO A 126 -4.62 2.69 1.51
N GLN A 127 -5.20 3.69 0.85
CA GLN A 127 -4.75 5.09 0.83
C GLN A 127 -3.46 5.35 0.03
N VAL A 128 -2.82 4.33 -0.55
CA VAL A 128 -1.68 4.51 -1.43
C VAL A 128 -2.15 4.77 -2.85
N PHE A 129 -1.59 5.80 -3.48
CA PHE A 129 -1.88 6.19 -4.86
C PHE A 129 -0.83 5.67 -5.82
N ILE A 130 0.44 5.77 -5.44
CA ILE A 130 1.58 5.19 -6.17
C ILE A 130 2.54 4.57 -5.15
N ASP A 131 2.86 3.30 -5.34
CA ASP A 131 3.96 2.61 -4.66
C ASP A 131 5.09 2.37 -5.67
N CYS A 132 6.19 3.07 -5.48
CA CYS A 132 7.40 2.94 -6.29
C CYS A 132 8.33 1.92 -5.64
N GLN A 133 8.46 0.75 -6.23
CA GLN A 133 9.27 -0.35 -5.74
C GLN A 133 10.55 -0.48 -6.57
N VAL A 134 11.70 -0.53 -5.91
CA VAL A 134 13.01 -0.68 -6.55
C VAL A 134 13.73 -1.87 -5.94
N MET A 135 14.23 -2.75 -6.78
CA MET A 135 14.95 -3.97 -6.35
C MET A 135 16.10 -4.30 -7.30
N ASP A 136 17.00 -5.14 -6.81
CA ASP A 136 18.06 -5.68 -7.65
C ASP A 136 17.51 -6.68 -8.66
N GLY A 137 17.97 -6.57 -9.89
CA GLY A 137 17.71 -7.50 -10.96
C GLY A 137 19.00 -8.14 -11.46
N GLU A 138 18.88 -9.16 -12.30
CA GLU A 138 20.03 -9.88 -12.87
C GLU A 138 20.97 -8.95 -13.67
N TRP A 139 20.42 -7.92 -14.32
CA TRP A 139 21.13 -7.02 -15.24
C TRP A 139 21.03 -5.53 -14.86
N GLY A 140 20.66 -5.23 -13.63
CA GLY A 140 20.49 -3.86 -13.15
C GLY A 140 19.30 -3.73 -12.19
N LEU A 141 18.71 -2.55 -12.13
CA LEU A 141 17.56 -2.30 -11.26
C LEU A 141 16.25 -2.70 -11.94
N ILE A 142 15.40 -3.38 -11.18
CA ILE A 142 14.00 -3.56 -11.52
C ILE A 142 13.20 -2.48 -10.79
N VAL A 143 12.36 -1.77 -11.53
CA VAL A 143 11.47 -0.75 -10.96
C VAL A 143 10.03 -1.06 -11.35
N ASN A 144 9.17 -1.13 -10.36
CA ASN A 144 7.72 -1.26 -10.54
C ASN A 144 6.99 -0.09 -9.90
N TRP A 145 5.91 0.35 -10.52
CA TRP A 145 4.96 1.25 -9.92
C TRP A 145 3.60 0.56 -9.83
N ASP A 146 3.13 0.34 -8.61
CA ASP A 146 1.75 -0.05 -8.37
C ASP A 146 0.92 1.22 -8.23
N VAL A 147 -0.06 1.38 -9.12
CA VAL A 147 -0.79 2.64 -9.28
C VAL A 147 -2.28 2.41 -9.13
N ARG A 148 -2.91 3.28 -8.36
CA ARG A 148 -4.36 3.36 -8.27
C ARG A 148 -4.91 4.20 -9.42
N ASN A 149 -5.23 3.55 -10.53
CA ASN A 149 -5.58 4.20 -11.79
C ASN A 149 -6.88 5.02 -11.75
N ASP A 150 -7.80 4.72 -10.84
CA ASP A 150 -9.11 5.38 -10.74
C ASP A 150 -9.05 6.84 -10.26
N ILE A 151 -7.89 7.28 -9.74
CA ILE A 151 -7.71 8.63 -9.18
C ILE A 151 -6.89 9.55 -10.07
N PHE A 152 -6.24 9.01 -11.12
CA PHE A 152 -5.42 9.78 -12.04
C PHE A 152 -6.12 9.96 -13.40
N PRO A 153 -5.89 11.08 -14.09
CA PRO A 153 -6.23 11.19 -15.50
C PRO A 153 -5.60 10.05 -16.32
N GLN A 154 -6.32 9.60 -17.33
CA GLN A 154 -5.84 8.51 -18.18
C GLN A 154 -4.51 8.87 -18.85
N GLY A 155 -3.55 7.94 -18.80
CA GLY A 155 -2.21 8.09 -19.39
C GLY A 155 -1.24 8.92 -18.53
N LEU A 156 -1.70 9.55 -17.44
CA LEU A 156 -0.82 10.33 -16.57
C LEU A 156 0.19 9.47 -15.82
N PRO A 157 -0.18 8.36 -15.16
CA PRO A 157 0.78 7.50 -14.47
C PRO A 157 1.82 6.91 -15.39
N GLU A 158 1.44 6.49 -16.58
CA GLU A 158 2.33 5.96 -17.62
C GLU A 158 3.35 7.02 -18.02
N ARG A 159 2.88 8.25 -18.24
CA ARG A 159 3.76 9.37 -18.58
C ARG A 159 4.72 9.74 -17.45
N MET A 160 4.23 9.71 -16.22
CA MET A 160 5.08 9.92 -15.03
C MET A 160 6.18 8.87 -14.94
N PHE A 161 5.84 7.60 -15.20
CA PHE A 161 6.79 6.50 -15.20
C PHE A 161 7.83 6.61 -16.32
N GLU A 162 7.43 7.03 -17.52
CA GLU A 162 8.35 7.33 -18.63
C GLU A 162 9.37 8.41 -18.25
N LEU A 163 8.90 9.54 -17.72
CA LEU A 163 9.77 10.64 -17.28
C LEU A 163 10.74 10.19 -16.17
N PHE A 164 10.25 9.36 -15.24
CA PHE A 164 11.10 8.77 -14.22
C PHE A 164 12.18 7.87 -14.84
N SER A 165 11.79 6.98 -15.75
CA SER A 165 12.69 6.06 -16.44
C SER A 165 13.76 6.81 -17.26
N ASP A 166 13.35 7.81 -17.99
CA ASP A 166 14.26 8.64 -18.81
C ASP A 166 15.25 9.39 -17.91
N ARG A 167 14.77 9.94 -16.79
CA ARG A 167 15.65 10.63 -15.83
C ARG A 167 16.68 9.68 -15.22
N ILE A 168 16.30 8.46 -14.87
CA ILE A 168 17.26 7.45 -14.37
C ILE A 168 18.30 7.10 -15.43
N LYS A 169 17.89 6.92 -16.69
CA LYS A 169 18.81 6.64 -17.80
C LYS A 169 19.79 7.79 -18.06
N GLU A 170 19.29 9.04 -18.03
CA GLU A 170 20.13 10.23 -18.16
C GLU A 170 21.20 10.28 -17.06
N LEU A 171 20.80 10.11 -15.80
CA LEU A 171 21.71 10.13 -14.66
C LEU A 171 22.74 9.00 -14.70
N ALA A 172 22.37 7.84 -15.24
CA ALA A 172 23.25 6.71 -15.43
C ALA A 172 24.24 6.91 -16.59
N SER A 173 23.87 7.73 -17.60
CA SER A 173 24.69 7.95 -18.81
C SER A 173 25.85 8.89 -18.59
N SER A 174 25.74 9.88 -17.69
CA SER A 174 26.76 10.90 -17.46
C SER A 174 26.71 11.49 -16.05
N ALA A 175 27.89 11.60 -15.44
CA ALA A 175 28.04 12.27 -14.15
C ALA A 175 27.71 13.79 -14.23
N GLU A 176 27.85 14.41 -15.39
CA GLU A 176 27.51 15.81 -15.60
C GLU A 176 26.03 16.09 -15.39
N LYS A 177 25.18 15.11 -15.75
CA LYS A 177 23.72 15.18 -15.57
C LYS A 177 23.29 15.35 -14.11
N TRP A 178 24.12 15.00 -13.17
CA TRP A 178 23.88 15.23 -11.74
C TRP A 178 23.98 16.71 -11.34
N ASN A 179 24.62 17.51 -12.17
CA ASN A 179 24.75 18.98 -11.98
C ASN A 179 23.67 19.76 -12.71
N ASP A 180 22.86 19.11 -13.54
CA ASP A 180 21.71 19.73 -14.18
C ASP A 180 20.61 20.06 -13.16
N SER A 181 19.72 20.98 -13.51
CA SER A 181 18.54 21.28 -12.68
C SER A 181 17.77 20.01 -12.35
N CYS A 182 17.30 19.89 -11.11
CA CYS A 182 16.46 18.78 -10.68
C CYS A 182 15.06 18.82 -11.32
N LEU A 183 14.64 19.98 -11.84
CA LEU A 183 13.32 20.15 -12.43
C LEU A 183 13.19 19.34 -13.72
N ILE A 184 12.09 18.63 -13.86
CA ILE A 184 11.76 17.91 -15.09
C ILE A 184 10.98 18.85 -16.00
N ALA A 185 11.55 19.15 -17.17
CA ALA A 185 10.88 19.92 -18.20
C ALA A 185 9.82 19.05 -18.90
N VAL A 186 8.57 19.51 -18.90
CA VAL A 186 7.48 18.88 -19.68
C VAL A 186 7.10 19.85 -20.79
N LYS A 187 6.89 19.33 -21.99
CA LYS A 187 6.42 20.15 -23.11
C LYS A 187 5.02 20.68 -22.78
N GLU A 188 4.77 21.96 -23.04
CA GLU A 188 3.50 22.66 -22.74
C GLU A 188 2.25 22.04 -23.42
N THR A 189 2.46 21.16 -24.39
CA THR A 189 1.38 20.51 -25.15
C THR A 189 0.80 19.27 -24.44
N GLU A 190 1.37 18.81 -23.32
CA GLU A 190 0.86 17.66 -22.60
C GLU A 190 -0.31 18.08 -21.69
N LYS A 191 -1.51 18.17 -22.27
CA LYS A 191 -2.75 18.33 -21.51
C LYS A 191 -3.32 16.94 -21.20
N TYR A 192 -3.38 16.59 -19.93
CA TYR A 192 -4.13 15.44 -19.49
C TYR A 192 -5.59 15.85 -19.35
N SER A 193 -6.48 15.22 -20.14
CA SER A 193 -7.90 15.52 -20.02
C SER A 193 -8.42 14.93 -18.71
N ASP A 194 -9.17 15.73 -17.97
CA ASP A 194 -9.98 15.29 -16.83
C ASP A 194 -11.21 14.46 -17.26
N GLU A 195 -11.32 14.13 -18.55
CA GLU A 195 -12.31 13.21 -19.03
C GLU A 195 -12.03 11.82 -18.41
N LYS A 196 -12.57 11.70 -17.22
CA LYS A 196 -12.56 10.45 -16.46
C LYS A 196 -13.36 9.43 -17.24
N ASN A 197 -12.69 8.65 -18.07
CA ASN A 197 -13.20 7.33 -18.42
C ASN A 197 -13.17 6.48 -17.13
N TYR A 198 -14.08 6.80 -16.21
CA TYR A 198 -14.41 5.83 -15.18
C TYR A 198 -14.88 4.58 -15.92
N LYS A 199 -14.04 3.55 -15.98
CA LYS A 199 -14.59 2.21 -16.09
C LYS A 199 -15.64 2.17 -15.00
N THR A 200 -16.90 2.11 -15.41
CA THR A 200 -18.01 1.89 -14.49
C THR A 200 -17.54 0.85 -13.50
N LEU A 201 -17.40 1.25 -12.24
CA LEU A 201 -17.10 0.29 -11.19
C LEU A 201 -18.06 -0.86 -11.38
N PRO A 202 -17.62 -2.11 -11.33
CA PRO A 202 -18.54 -3.21 -11.45
C PRO A 202 -19.66 -2.94 -10.45
N GLU A 203 -20.91 -2.91 -10.94
CA GLU A 203 -22.11 -2.64 -10.14
C GLU A 203 -22.36 -3.75 -9.10
N HIS A 204 -21.30 -4.44 -8.67
CA HIS A 204 -21.35 -5.59 -7.79
C HIS A 204 -20.64 -5.31 -6.47
N LEU A 205 -21.36 -5.60 -5.40
CA LEU A 205 -20.79 -5.59 -4.06
C LEU A 205 -19.83 -6.78 -3.90
N ILE A 206 -18.83 -6.62 -3.04
CA ILE A 206 -17.74 -7.61 -2.84
C ILE A 206 -18.25 -9.03 -2.50
N HIS A 207 -19.41 -9.12 -1.84
CA HIS A 207 -20.01 -10.39 -1.43
C HIS A 207 -21.00 -10.99 -2.45
N GLU A 208 -21.42 -10.24 -3.48
CA GLU A 208 -22.44 -10.73 -4.44
C GLU A 208 -22.01 -11.96 -5.22
N ASN A 209 -20.72 -12.06 -5.58
CA ASN A 209 -20.21 -13.24 -6.26
C ASN A 209 -20.26 -14.49 -5.36
N ILE A 210 -20.13 -14.32 -4.04
CA ILE A 210 -20.26 -15.42 -3.08
C ILE A 210 -21.73 -15.86 -3.00
N LEU A 211 -22.66 -14.90 -2.99
CA LEU A 211 -24.09 -15.19 -3.01
C LEU A 211 -24.49 -15.96 -4.27
N LYS A 212 -24.06 -15.50 -5.45
CA LYS A 212 -24.29 -16.20 -6.72
C LYS A 212 -23.72 -17.63 -6.73
N SER A 213 -22.51 -17.78 -6.15
CA SER A 213 -21.88 -19.10 -6.03
C SER A 213 -22.67 -20.03 -5.10
N ALA A 214 -23.24 -19.48 -4.04
CA ALA A 214 -24.08 -20.23 -3.11
C ALA A 214 -25.39 -20.70 -3.73
N GLU A 215 -25.99 -19.90 -4.62
CA GLU A 215 -27.17 -20.28 -5.38
C GLU A 215 -26.86 -21.37 -6.41
N MET A 216 -25.73 -21.25 -7.12
CA MET A 216 -25.36 -22.20 -8.18
C MET A 216 -24.81 -23.52 -7.65
N TYR A 217 -24.14 -23.51 -6.51
CA TYR A 217 -23.40 -24.65 -5.97
C TYR A 217 -23.60 -24.83 -4.46
N PRO A 218 -24.85 -24.99 -3.97
CA PRO A 218 -25.14 -24.97 -2.53
C PRO A 218 -24.42 -26.03 -1.71
N ASP A 219 -24.19 -27.19 -2.30
CA ASP A 219 -23.57 -28.35 -1.63
C ASP A 219 -22.03 -28.39 -1.75
N LYS A 220 -21.46 -27.49 -2.57
CA LYS A 220 -20.01 -27.42 -2.73
C LYS A 220 -19.37 -26.84 -1.47
N ILE A 221 -18.20 -27.35 -1.09
CA ILE A 221 -17.43 -26.83 0.04
C ILE A 221 -17.03 -25.37 -0.24
N ALA A 222 -17.40 -24.48 0.67
CA ALA A 222 -17.14 -23.05 0.61
C ALA A 222 -16.04 -22.58 1.55
N VAL A 223 -15.95 -23.16 2.75
CA VAL A 223 -15.00 -22.77 3.79
C VAL A 223 -14.49 -24.00 4.50
N VAL A 224 -13.18 -24.02 4.74
CA VAL A 224 -12.50 -25.06 5.53
C VAL A 224 -11.59 -24.37 6.55
N ASP A 225 -11.69 -24.77 7.81
CA ASP A 225 -10.71 -24.45 8.85
C ASP A 225 -10.34 -25.75 9.62
N ASN A 226 -9.60 -25.61 10.71
CA ASN A 226 -9.14 -26.78 11.47
C ASN A 226 -10.29 -27.62 12.09
N GLU A 227 -11.45 -27.01 12.31
CA GLU A 227 -12.57 -27.62 13.05
C GLU A 227 -13.82 -27.77 12.16
N ASN A 228 -13.89 -27.02 11.06
CA ASN A 228 -15.10 -26.88 10.27
C ASN A 228 -14.84 -27.11 8.78
N THR A 229 -15.76 -27.79 8.15
CA THR A 229 -15.89 -27.89 6.68
C THR A 229 -17.34 -27.58 6.34
N TRP A 230 -17.60 -26.41 5.75
CA TRP A 230 -18.95 -25.97 5.43
C TRP A 230 -19.16 -25.87 3.94
N SER A 231 -20.33 -26.32 3.50
CA SER A 231 -20.84 -26.04 2.16
C SER A 231 -21.30 -24.58 2.05
N TYR A 232 -21.53 -24.11 0.82
CA TYR A 232 -22.13 -22.79 0.60
C TYR A 232 -23.48 -22.64 1.32
N SER A 233 -24.32 -23.66 1.28
CA SER A 233 -25.62 -23.66 1.97
C SER A 233 -25.45 -23.46 3.49
N GLU A 234 -24.52 -24.18 4.10
CA GLU A 234 -24.22 -24.05 5.52
C GLU A 234 -23.61 -22.71 5.89
N LEU A 235 -22.71 -22.17 5.06
CA LEU A 235 -22.12 -20.86 5.23
C LEU A 235 -23.21 -19.78 5.19
N MET A 236 -24.09 -19.82 4.18
CA MET A 236 -25.15 -18.84 4.01
C MET A 236 -26.18 -18.90 5.14
N LYS A 237 -26.52 -20.08 5.65
CA LYS A 237 -27.39 -20.23 6.82
C LYS A 237 -26.83 -19.51 8.04
N ARG A 238 -25.51 -19.59 8.30
CA ARG A 238 -24.84 -18.94 9.41
C ARG A 238 -24.71 -17.43 9.19
N ALA A 239 -24.38 -17.00 7.97
CA ALA A 239 -24.34 -15.59 7.60
C ALA A 239 -25.70 -14.91 7.77
N SER A 240 -26.79 -15.60 7.33
CA SER A 240 -28.16 -15.11 7.50
C SER A 240 -28.55 -14.96 8.96
N ALA A 241 -28.11 -15.86 9.84
CA ALA A 241 -28.38 -15.73 11.27
C ALA A 241 -27.69 -14.47 11.87
N VAL A 242 -26.49 -14.17 11.45
CA VAL A 242 -25.80 -12.91 11.86
C VAL A 242 -26.57 -11.69 11.34
N ALA A 243 -26.96 -11.69 10.06
CA ALA A 243 -27.75 -10.60 9.48
C ALA A 243 -29.07 -10.38 10.23
N GLU A 244 -29.77 -11.48 10.60
CA GLU A 244 -31.00 -11.40 11.37
C GLU A 244 -30.80 -10.77 12.76
N GLU A 245 -29.72 -11.12 13.46
CA GLU A 245 -29.39 -10.50 14.75
C GLU A 245 -29.11 -9.01 14.64
N LEU A 246 -28.41 -8.57 13.58
CA LEU A 246 -28.18 -7.14 13.34
C LEU A 246 -29.51 -6.40 13.09
N ARG A 247 -30.44 -6.99 12.31
CA ARG A 247 -31.77 -6.43 12.10
C ARG A 247 -32.58 -6.35 13.39
N LYS A 248 -32.56 -7.39 14.21
CA LYS A 248 -33.26 -7.39 15.53
C LYS A 248 -32.73 -6.26 16.42
N LYS A 249 -31.43 -6.00 16.36
CA LYS A 249 -30.77 -4.90 17.10
C LYS A 249 -30.96 -3.53 16.42
N LYS A 250 -31.68 -3.45 15.31
CA LYS A 250 -31.94 -2.23 14.53
C LYS A 250 -30.66 -1.47 14.18
N VAL A 251 -29.62 -2.21 13.79
CA VAL A 251 -28.36 -1.62 13.36
C VAL A 251 -28.60 -0.86 12.05
N GLU A 252 -28.17 0.40 12.01
CA GLU A 252 -28.32 1.25 10.82
C GLU A 252 -27.36 0.82 9.72
N ARG A 253 -27.84 0.88 8.47
CA ARG A 253 -27.01 0.64 7.29
C ARG A 253 -25.83 1.61 7.25
N GLY A 254 -24.64 1.10 6.91
CA GLY A 254 -23.38 1.88 6.93
C GLY A 254 -22.66 1.88 8.28
N SER A 255 -23.24 1.28 9.33
CA SER A 255 -22.57 1.15 10.63
C SER A 255 -21.31 0.31 10.56
N TYR A 256 -20.35 0.60 11.43
CA TYR A 256 -19.14 -0.20 11.61
C TYR A 256 -19.37 -1.27 12.69
N ILE A 257 -19.20 -2.53 12.34
CA ILE A 257 -19.41 -3.67 13.22
C ILE A 257 -18.08 -4.34 13.55
N ALA A 258 -17.69 -4.35 14.80
CA ALA A 258 -16.48 -5.03 15.24
C ALA A 258 -16.65 -6.55 15.19
N VAL A 259 -15.68 -7.23 14.57
CA VAL A 259 -15.59 -8.69 14.50
C VAL A 259 -14.38 -9.12 15.33
N VAL A 260 -14.63 -9.46 16.61
CA VAL A 260 -13.60 -9.80 17.60
C VAL A 260 -13.55 -11.31 17.75
N MET A 261 -12.72 -11.96 16.94
CA MET A 261 -12.56 -13.43 16.98
C MET A 261 -11.26 -13.87 16.26
N PRO A 262 -10.74 -15.06 16.54
CA PRO A 262 -9.65 -15.63 15.77
C PRO A 262 -10.10 -15.94 14.33
N LYS A 263 -9.14 -16.08 13.42
CA LYS A 263 -9.41 -16.52 12.05
C LYS A 263 -10.06 -17.87 12.04
N SER A 264 -11.29 -17.96 11.51
CA SER A 264 -12.10 -19.19 11.51
C SER A 264 -13.21 -19.11 10.46
N ALA A 265 -13.87 -20.22 10.17
CA ALA A 265 -15.05 -20.26 9.33
C ALA A 265 -16.17 -19.33 9.85
N TRP A 266 -16.29 -19.17 11.16
CA TRP A 266 -17.23 -18.24 11.78
C TRP A 266 -16.95 -16.78 11.45
N GLN A 267 -15.68 -16.40 11.29
CA GLN A 267 -15.32 -15.04 10.86
C GLN A 267 -15.87 -14.76 9.46
N VAL A 268 -15.77 -15.73 8.55
CA VAL A 268 -16.31 -15.59 7.19
C VAL A 268 -17.83 -15.42 7.23
N ALA A 269 -18.53 -16.22 8.01
CA ALA A 269 -20.00 -16.10 8.16
C ALA A 269 -20.40 -14.74 8.78
N ALA A 270 -19.67 -14.26 9.80
CA ALA A 270 -19.90 -12.97 10.41
C ALA A 270 -19.74 -11.82 9.40
N VAL A 271 -18.64 -11.83 8.65
CA VAL A 271 -18.36 -10.82 7.62
C VAL A 271 -19.45 -10.79 6.55
N LEU A 272 -19.85 -11.95 6.02
CA LEU A 272 -20.93 -12.03 5.02
C LEU A 272 -22.25 -11.52 5.57
N GLY A 273 -22.62 -11.88 6.79
CA GLY A 273 -23.85 -11.38 7.43
C GLY A 273 -23.83 -9.85 7.61
N ILE A 274 -22.71 -9.28 8.02
CA ILE A 274 -22.55 -7.83 8.17
C ILE A 274 -22.67 -7.11 6.81
N LEU A 275 -21.98 -7.61 5.80
CA LEU A 275 -22.02 -7.04 4.45
C LEU A 275 -23.41 -7.13 3.82
N SER A 276 -24.13 -8.21 4.07
CA SER A 276 -25.52 -8.41 3.57
C SER A 276 -26.50 -7.37 4.13
N GLU A 277 -26.23 -6.82 5.32
CA GLU A 277 -27.02 -5.73 5.91
C GLU A 277 -26.53 -4.32 5.47
N GLY A 278 -25.59 -4.26 4.56
CA GLY A 278 -25.01 -2.99 4.09
C GLY A 278 -24.19 -2.27 5.15
N CYS A 279 -23.63 -3.00 6.10
CA CYS A 279 -22.71 -2.52 7.13
C CYS A 279 -21.26 -2.78 6.75
N ALA A 280 -20.34 -2.11 7.41
CA ALA A 280 -18.91 -2.35 7.29
C ALA A 280 -18.40 -3.17 8.48
N TYR A 281 -17.56 -4.17 8.23
CA TYR A 281 -16.93 -4.93 9.31
C TYR A 281 -15.56 -4.37 9.68
N VAL A 282 -15.20 -4.47 10.96
CA VAL A 282 -13.89 -4.07 11.52
C VAL A 282 -13.31 -5.30 12.20
N PRO A 283 -12.34 -6.00 11.59
CA PRO A 283 -11.73 -7.17 12.20
C PRO A 283 -10.78 -6.76 13.32
N ILE A 284 -10.93 -7.39 14.48
CA ILE A 284 -10.10 -7.16 15.66
C ILE A 284 -9.59 -8.52 16.14
N ASP A 285 -8.29 -8.64 16.31
CA ASP A 285 -7.70 -9.84 16.88
C ASP A 285 -8.14 -9.99 18.35
N ALA A 286 -8.71 -11.14 18.68
CA ALA A 286 -9.19 -11.45 20.03
C ALA A 286 -8.09 -11.41 21.10
N GLN A 287 -6.83 -11.64 20.71
CA GLN A 287 -5.69 -11.56 21.62
C GLN A 287 -5.25 -10.12 21.89
N GLN A 288 -5.42 -9.22 20.92
CA GLN A 288 -5.09 -7.79 21.08
C GLN A 288 -6.16 -7.02 21.88
N ALA A 289 -7.40 -7.47 21.86
CA ALA A 289 -8.52 -6.79 22.56
C ALA A 289 -8.34 -6.71 24.10
N LYS A 290 -7.43 -7.49 24.69
CA LYS A 290 -7.15 -7.46 26.13
C LYS A 290 -6.20 -6.33 26.57
N ASN A 291 -5.52 -5.68 25.65
CA ASN A 291 -4.44 -4.73 25.93
C ASN A 291 -4.70 -3.30 25.39
N ARG A 292 -5.93 -3.03 24.93
CA ARG A 292 -6.31 -1.70 24.40
C ARG A 292 -7.59 -1.18 25.03
#